data_8d6bd717aae0f7aaf89a60281ce2b328
#
_entry.id   8d6bd717aae0f7aaf89a60281ce2b328
#
_cell.length_a   1.000
_cell.length_b   1.000
_cell.length_c   1.000
_cell.angle_alpha   90.00
_cell.angle_beta   90.00
_cell.angle_gamma   90.00
#
_symmetry.space_group_name_H-M   'P 1'
#
loop_
_entity.id
_entity.type
_entity.pdbx_description
1 polymer ?
#
loop_
_entity_poly.entity_id
_entity_poly.type
_entity_poly.pdbx_seq_one_letter_code
_entity_poly.pdbx_strand_id
1 'polypeptide(L)'
;GLRARHDAIMVGIGTVLADDPALTVRLPDHNGPQPLRVVLDSRLRTPETAQVASGNSLIFTTASARPIGKAEVVEVVDADGRANLHAVLDVLYARGVRSVLIEGGGEVAAGFLRENLVDQMEWFRAPILLGSEGRTCVAALSLAKLADAPKFRRKAIQVVGGDLWERLERI
;
A
#
# COMPACT_ATOMS: atom_id res chain seq x y z
N GLY A 1 13.32 7.06 7.70
CA GLY A 1 11.96 6.98 7.21
C GLY A 1 11.56 5.56 6.82
N LEU A 2 10.25 5.26 6.84
CA LEU A 2 9.74 3.91 6.53
C LEU A 2 10.09 3.49 5.10
N ARG A 3 9.89 4.36 4.12
CA ARG A 3 10.16 4.08 2.70
C ARG A 3 11.57 3.60 2.43
N ALA A 4 12.57 4.15 3.13
CA ALA A 4 13.98 3.77 2.95
C ALA A 4 14.34 2.38 3.51
N ARG A 5 13.40 1.69 4.16
CA ARG A 5 13.61 0.38 4.77
C ARG A 5 12.87 -0.74 4.05
N HIS A 6 12.15 -0.41 2.97
CA HIS A 6 11.36 -1.38 2.22
C HIS A 6 11.82 -1.41 0.77
N ASP A 7 11.75 -2.59 0.17
CA ASP A 7 12.12 -2.82 -1.22
C ASP A 7 11.08 -2.24 -2.18
N ALA A 8 9.81 -2.24 -1.76
CA ALA A 8 8.71 -1.70 -2.54
C ALA A 8 7.73 -0.88 -1.70
N ILE A 9 7.07 0.09 -2.35
CA ILE A 9 5.96 0.87 -1.79
C ILE A 9 4.74 0.63 -2.65
N MET A 10 3.63 0.22 -2.02
CA MET A 10 2.40 -0.14 -2.70
C MET A 10 1.26 0.81 -2.32
N VAL A 11 0.50 1.23 -3.33
CA VAL A 11 -0.75 1.98 -3.18
C VAL A 11 -1.85 1.42 -4.09
N GLY A 12 -3.09 1.73 -3.78
CA GLY A 12 -4.20 1.50 -4.70
C GLY A 12 -4.39 2.66 -5.68
N ILE A 13 -5.04 2.40 -6.80
CA ILE A 13 -5.36 3.41 -7.82
C ILE A 13 -6.11 4.62 -7.25
N GLY A 14 -6.94 4.45 -6.22
CA GLY A 14 -7.64 5.56 -5.57
C GLY A 14 -6.70 6.60 -4.99
N THR A 15 -5.55 6.19 -4.45
CA THR A 15 -4.50 7.09 -3.94
C THR A 15 -3.80 7.81 -5.08
N VAL A 16 -3.51 7.11 -6.18
CA VAL A 16 -2.89 7.73 -7.38
C VAL A 16 -3.78 8.83 -7.95
N LEU A 17 -5.08 8.56 -8.10
CA LEU A 17 -6.04 9.51 -8.67
C LEU A 17 -6.32 10.71 -7.75
N ALA A 18 -6.21 10.54 -6.43
CA ALA A 18 -6.46 11.61 -5.47
C ALA A 18 -5.25 12.53 -5.27
N ASP A 19 -4.05 11.95 -5.18
CA ASP A 19 -2.89 12.62 -4.61
C ASP A 19 -1.68 12.66 -5.57
N ASP A 20 -1.73 11.94 -6.70
CA ASP A 20 -0.61 11.75 -7.65
C ASP A 20 0.76 11.59 -6.94
N PRO A 21 0.93 10.58 -6.08
CA PRO A 21 2.09 10.49 -5.21
C PRO A 21 3.33 10.02 -5.96
N ALA A 22 4.48 10.64 -5.68
CA ALA A 22 5.77 10.20 -6.23
C ALA A 22 6.26 8.87 -5.63
N LEU A 23 5.85 8.51 -4.43
CA LEU A 23 6.25 7.31 -3.66
C LEU A 23 7.77 7.15 -3.53
N THR A 24 8.50 8.25 -3.41
CA THR A 24 9.95 8.27 -3.30
C THR A 24 10.42 8.49 -1.86
N VAL A 25 11.64 8.07 -1.55
CA VAL A 25 12.34 8.43 -0.32
C VAL A 25 12.77 9.89 -0.43
N ARG A 26 12.41 10.71 0.56
CA ARG A 26 12.68 12.16 0.58
C ARG A 26 13.58 12.57 1.77
N LEU A 27 14.41 11.65 2.25
CA LEU A 27 15.37 11.95 3.31
C LEU A 27 16.56 12.72 2.71
N PRO A 28 17.05 13.81 3.35
CA PRO A 28 18.12 14.64 2.81
C PRO A 28 19.40 13.86 2.48
N ASP A 29 19.77 12.88 3.30
CA ASP A 29 21.00 12.10 3.17
C ASP A 29 20.78 10.71 2.57
N HIS A 30 19.66 10.51 1.87
CA HIS A 30 19.37 9.21 1.25
C HIS A 30 20.13 9.04 -0.06
N ASN A 31 21.21 8.27 -0.03
CA ASN A 31 22.03 7.90 -1.20
C ASN A 31 21.76 6.46 -1.69
N GLY A 32 20.81 5.76 -1.09
CA GLY A 32 20.41 4.41 -1.46
C GLY A 32 19.48 4.36 -2.67
N PRO A 33 19.18 3.15 -3.18
CA PRO A 33 18.23 2.98 -4.26
C PRO A 33 16.82 3.43 -3.83
N GLN A 34 16.05 3.94 -4.77
CA GLN A 34 14.64 4.22 -4.56
C GLN A 34 13.85 2.91 -4.58
N PRO A 35 12.88 2.73 -3.68
CA PRO A 35 12.02 1.55 -3.66
C PRO A 35 11.23 1.40 -4.97
N LEU A 36 10.91 0.15 -5.31
CA LEU A 36 9.99 -0.14 -6.41
C LEU A 36 8.61 0.43 -6.07
N ARG A 37 8.00 1.17 -7.01
CA ARG A 37 6.65 1.71 -6.83
C ARG A 37 5.64 0.72 -7.40
N VAL A 38 4.64 0.38 -6.61
CA VAL A 38 3.63 -0.61 -6.95
C VAL A 38 2.24 0.00 -6.88
N VAL A 39 1.45 -0.18 -7.93
CA VAL A 39 0.06 0.28 -7.98
C VAL A 39 -0.86 -0.92 -8.21
N LEU A 40 -1.89 -1.06 -7.38
CA LEU A 40 -2.99 -1.99 -7.62
C LEU A 40 -4.09 -1.25 -8.39
N ASP A 41 -4.25 -1.56 -9.66
CA ASP A 41 -5.17 -0.89 -10.59
C ASP A 41 -5.87 -1.89 -11.50
N SER A 42 -6.83 -2.63 -10.97
CA SER A 42 -7.54 -3.70 -11.69
C SER A 42 -8.16 -3.27 -13.02
N ARG A 43 -8.38 -1.97 -13.25
CA ARG A 43 -9.05 -1.44 -14.46
C ARG A 43 -8.17 -0.53 -15.30
N LEU A 44 -6.88 -0.44 -15.04
CA LEU A 44 -5.92 0.43 -15.73
C LEU A 44 -6.39 1.89 -15.86
N ARG A 45 -6.77 2.50 -14.74
CA ARG A 45 -7.19 3.91 -14.64
C ARG A 45 -6.02 4.88 -14.35
N THR A 46 -4.82 4.34 -14.11
CA THR A 46 -3.62 5.15 -13.86
C THR A 46 -3.36 6.05 -15.07
N PRO A 47 -3.31 7.38 -14.90
CA PRO A 47 -2.95 8.29 -15.97
C PRO A 47 -1.50 8.04 -16.44
N GLU A 48 -1.25 8.14 -17.75
CA GLU A 48 0.11 8.00 -18.31
C GLU A 48 1.07 9.08 -17.80
N THR A 49 0.53 10.23 -17.39
CA THR A 49 1.28 11.36 -16.83
C THR A 49 1.48 11.27 -15.32
N ALA A 50 0.89 10.27 -14.64
CA ALA A 50 1.04 10.12 -13.20
C ALA A 50 2.50 9.95 -12.79
N GLN A 51 2.89 10.51 -11.65
CA GLN A 51 4.26 10.40 -11.14
C GLN A 51 4.71 8.95 -10.98
N VAL A 52 3.82 8.04 -10.60
CA VAL A 52 4.09 6.59 -10.51
C VAL A 52 4.34 5.97 -11.88
N ALA A 53 3.89 6.56 -12.99
CA ALA A 53 4.11 6.05 -14.34
C ALA A 53 5.44 6.52 -14.96
N SER A 54 6.30 7.23 -14.22
CA SER A 54 7.57 7.77 -14.74
C SER A 54 8.73 6.77 -14.81
N GLY A 55 8.55 5.51 -14.43
CA GLY A 55 9.56 4.43 -14.44
C GLY A 55 9.87 3.90 -13.03
N ASN A 56 10.59 2.79 -12.92
CA ASN A 56 10.80 2.01 -11.70
C ASN A 56 9.48 1.72 -10.96
N SER A 57 8.49 1.24 -11.71
CA SER A 57 7.15 0.98 -11.18
C SER A 57 6.46 -0.19 -11.86
N LEU A 58 5.63 -0.89 -11.10
CA LEU A 58 4.74 -1.94 -11.54
C LEU A 58 3.29 -1.52 -11.31
N ILE A 59 2.45 -1.73 -12.31
CA ILE A 59 1.00 -1.58 -12.21
C ILE A 59 0.39 -2.97 -12.38
N PHE A 60 -0.22 -3.49 -11.32
CA PHE A 60 -0.93 -4.76 -11.36
C PHE A 60 -2.39 -4.56 -11.77
N THR A 61 -2.84 -5.33 -12.74
CA THR A 61 -4.18 -5.21 -13.31
C THR A 61 -4.82 -6.58 -13.54
N THR A 62 -6.15 -6.61 -13.60
CA THR A 62 -6.94 -7.76 -14.09
C THR A 62 -7.50 -7.52 -15.50
N ALA A 63 -7.32 -6.30 -16.03
CA ALA A 63 -7.63 -5.98 -17.41
C ALA A 63 -6.47 -6.36 -18.34
N SER A 64 -6.75 -6.46 -19.66
CA SER A 64 -5.68 -6.66 -20.63
C SER A 64 -4.63 -5.55 -20.53
N ALA A 65 -3.37 -5.95 -20.42
CA ALA A 65 -2.26 -5.02 -20.25
C ALA A 65 -2.11 -4.11 -21.48
N ARG A 66 -1.87 -2.84 -21.21
CA ARG A 66 -1.48 -1.83 -22.18
C ARG A 66 -0.42 -0.92 -21.58
N PRO A 67 0.41 -0.26 -22.38
CA PRO A 67 1.40 0.68 -21.86
C PRO A 67 0.77 1.80 -21.03
N ILE A 68 1.39 2.13 -19.89
CA ILE A 68 1.06 3.28 -19.04
C ILE A 68 2.36 4.04 -18.76
N GLY A 69 2.62 5.09 -19.52
CA GLY A 69 3.86 5.85 -19.41
C GLY A 69 5.09 4.95 -19.55
N LYS A 70 5.97 4.96 -18.54
CA LYS A 70 7.17 4.10 -18.43
C LYS A 70 7.01 3.00 -17.39
N ALA A 71 5.82 2.82 -16.82
CA ALA A 71 5.56 1.75 -15.86
C ALA A 71 5.43 0.41 -16.59
N GLU A 72 5.91 -0.64 -15.96
CA GLU A 72 5.61 -2.01 -16.39
C GLU A 72 4.22 -2.40 -15.91
N VAL A 73 3.37 -2.89 -16.81
CA VAL A 73 2.02 -3.36 -16.50
C VAL A 73 2.01 -4.88 -16.46
N VAL A 74 1.53 -5.44 -15.36
CA VAL A 74 1.52 -6.88 -15.11
C VAL A 74 0.06 -7.34 -14.91
N GLU A 75 -0.38 -8.24 -15.77
CA GLU A 75 -1.67 -8.90 -15.59
C GLU A 75 -1.57 -9.93 -14.46
N VAL A 76 -2.55 -9.94 -13.58
CA VAL A 76 -2.71 -10.94 -12.53
C VAL A 76 -4.14 -11.48 -12.52
N VAL A 77 -4.29 -12.65 -11.91
CA VAL A 77 -5.60 -13.32 -11.80
C VAL A 77 -6.59 -12.39 -11.07
N ASP A 78 -7.80 -12.35 -11.60
CA ASP A 78 -8.92 -11.66 -10.96
C ASP A 78 -9.39 -12.42 -9.71
N ALA A 79 -9.61 -11.69 -8.65
CA ALA A 79 -10.26 -12.16 -7.44
C ALA A 79 -11.41 -11.19 -7.11
N ASP A 80 -12.61 -11.55 -7.50
CA ASP A 80 -13.83 -10.76 -7.27
C ASP A 80 -13.74 -9.30 -7.80
N GLY A 81 -13.23 -9.13 -9.02
CA GLY A 81 -13.05 -7.82 -9.68
C GLY A 81 -11.84 -7.03 -9.20
N ARG A 82 -10.91 -7.68 -8.50
CA ARG A 82 -9.66 -7.09 -7.98
C ARG A 82 -8.46 -7.96 -8.31
N ALA A 83 -7.27 -7.37 -8.29
CA ALA A 83 -6.03 -8.11 -8.39
C ALA A 83 -5.88 -9.07 -7.19
N ASN A 84 -5.62 -10.35 -7.46
CA ASN A 84 -5.33 -11.33 -6.43
C ASN A 84 -4.03 -10.97 -5.70
N LEU A 85 -4.12 -10.73 -4.39
CA LEU A 85 -3.00 -10.22 -3.60
C LEU A 85 -1.86 -11.24 -3.46
N HIS A 86 -2.17 -12.54 -3.39
CA HIS A 86 -1.13 -13.58 -3.36
C HIS A 86 -0.36 -13.61 -4.68
N ALA A 87 -1.06 -13.58 -5.83
CA ALA A 87 -0.40 -13.51 -7.14
C ALA A 87 0.48 -12.25 -7.29
N VAL A 88 0.02 -11.11 -6.78
CA VAL A 88 0.82 -9.87 -6.74
C VAL A 88 2.10 -10.08 -5.91
N LEU A 89 1.99 -10.65 -4.71
CA LEU A 89 3.13 -10.91 -3.84
C LEU A 89 4.10 -11.93 -4.44
N ASP A 90 3.61 -12.97 -5.12
CA ASP A 90 4.45 -13.97 -5.81
C ASP A 90 5.28 -13.32 -6.92
N VAL A 91 4.68 -12.44 -7.73
CA VAL A 91 5.40 -11.69 -8.77
C VAL A 91 6.46 -10.78 -8.15
N LEU A 92 6.13 -10.08 -7.06
CA LEU A 92 7.10 -9.23 -6.35
C LEU A 92 8.25 -10.07 -5.75
N TYR A 93 7.91 -11.20 -5.13
CA TYR A 93 8.90 -12.10 -4.56
C TYR A 93 9.86 -12.66 -5.62
N ALA A 94 9.36 -13.08 -6.78
CA ALA A 94 10.16 -13.56 -7.91
C ALA A 94 11.14 -12.49 -8.44
N ARG A 95 10.81 -11.19 -8.24
CA ARG A 95 11.66 -10.05 -8.60
C ARG A 95 12.64 -9.63 -7.50
N GLY A 96 12.73 -10.40 -6.42
CA GLY A 96 13.65 -10.12 -5.31
C GLY A 96 13.11 -9.17 -4.25
N VAL A 97 11.86 -8.70 -4.34
CA VAL A 97 11.20 -7.89 -3.30
C VAL A 97 10.93 -8.77 -2.08
N ARG A 98 11.39 -8.36 -0.91
CA ARG A 98 11.23 -9.08 0.36
C ARG A 98 10.42 -8.31 1.38
N SER A 99 10.27 -7.00 1.18
CA SER A 99 9.50 -6.12 2.05
C SER A 99 8.68 -5.13 1.24
N VAL A 100 7.39 -5.02 1.57
CA VAL A 100 6.44 -4.12 0.91
C VAL A 100 5.83 -3.20 1.96
N LEU A 101 5.95 -1.90 1.76
CA LEU A 101 5.25 -0.89 2.55
C LEU A 101 3.96 -0.52 1.83
N ILE A 102 2.82 -0.83 2.43
CA ILE A 102 1.51 -0.41 1.93
C ILE A 102 1.22 0.99 2.48
N GLU A 103 1.13 1.97 1.59
CA GLU A 103 0.83 3.35 1.95
C GLU A 103 -0.51 3.78 1.35
N GLY A 104 -1.48 3.96 2.18
CA GLY A 104 -2.75 4.54 1.77
C GLY A 104 -3.66 3.66 0.92
N GLY A 105 -4.92 4.11 0.88
CA GLY A 105 -6.00 3.35 0.29
C GLY A 105 -6.60 2.36 1.29
N GLY A 106 -7.66 2.78 2.00
CA GLY A 106 -8.34 1.93 2.99
C GLY A 106 -8.79 0.59 2.41
N GLU A 107 -9.12 0.54 1.12
CA GLU A 107 -9.49 -0.70 0.42
C GLU A 107 -8.31 -1.68 0.28
N VAL A 108 -7.11 -1.17 -0.05
CA VAL A 108 -5.90 -2.00 -0.13
C VAL A 108 -5.55 -2.52 1.26
N ALA A 109 -5.51 -1.64 2.26
CA ALA A 109 -5.24 -2.04 3.65
C ALA A 109 -6.24 -3.12 4.13
N ALA A 110 -7.54 -2.93 3.87
CA ALA A 110 -8.56 -3.91 4.21
C ALA A 110 -8.37 -5.25 3.48
N GLY A 111 -7.99 -5.24 2.21
CA GLY A 111 -7.68 -6.45 1.44
C GLY A 111 -6.58 -7.27 2.11
N PHE A 112 -5.43 -6.65 2.36
CA PHE A 112 -4.30 -7.32 3.03
C PHE A 112 -4.65 -7.81 4.44
N LEU A 113 -5.45 -7.06 5.20
CA LEU A 113 -5.89 -7.47 6.54
C LEU A 113 -6.85 -8.66 6.48
N ARG A 114 -7.79 -8.69 5.55
CA ARG A 114 -8.73 -9.82 5.37
C ARG A 114 -8.01 -11.12 5.02
N GLU A 115 -6.96 -11.04 4.21
CA GLU A 115 -6.17 -12.20 3.77
C GLU A 115 -5.02 -12.53 4.73
N ASN A 116 -4.94 -11.86 5.89
CA ASN A 116 -3.88 -12.04 6.89
C ASN A 116 -2.45 -11.84 6.35
N LEU A 117 -2.27 -10.92 5.40
CA LEU A 117 -1.00 -10.62 4.73
C LEU A 117 -0.25 -9.43 5.35
N VAL A 118 -0.66 -8.98 6.53
CA VAL A 118 0.00 -7.87 7.25
C VAL A 118 0.78 -8.42 8.44
N ASP A 119 2.10 -8.31 8.39
CA ASP A 119 2.98 -8.73 9.50
C ASP A 119 3.15 -7.62 10.53
N GLN A 120 3.28 -6.37 10.06
CA GLN A 120 3.54 -5.21 10.90
C GLN A 120 2.70 -4.02 10.44
N MET A 121 2.26 -3.21 11.41
CA MET A 121 1.54 -1.97 11.16
C MET A 121 2.23 -0.80 11.86
N GLU A 122 2.45 0.27 11.11
CA GLU A 122 2.94 1.56 11.61
C GLU A 122 1.76 2.52 11.66
N TRP A 123 1.22 2.74 12.85
CA TRP A 123 0.00 3.52 13.05
C TRP A 123 0.33 4.92 13.53
N PHE A 124 0.01 5.93 12.73
CA PHE A 124 0.18 7.34 13.06
C PHE A 124 -1.18 7.97 13.34
N ARG A 125 -1.29 8.70 14.44
CA ARG A 125 -2.51 9.41 14.84
C ARG A 125 -2.19 10.86 15.19
N ALA A 126 -2.72 11.80 14.43
CA ALA A 126 -2.75 13.20 14.80
C ALA A 126 -3.81 13.45 15.90
N PRO A 127 -3.66 14.44 16.77
CA PRO A 127 -4.62 14.80 17.81
C PRO A 127 -5.80 15.60 17.26
N ILE A 128 -6.42 15.12 16.17
CA ILE A 128 -7.58 15.73 15.52
C ILE A 128 -8.68 14.70 15.28
N LEU A 129 -9.91 15.14 15.28
CA LEU A 129 -11.10 14.34 14.98
C LEU A 129 -11.73 14.86 13.69
N LEU A 130 -11.85 13.99 12.69
CA LEU A 130 -12.42 14.34 11.38
C LEU A 130 -13.91 13.99 11.26
N GLY A 131 -14.45 13.22 12.19
CA GLY A 131 -15.83 12.74 12.08
C GLY A 131 -16.03 11.78 10.90
N SER A 132 -17.26 11.67 10.45
CA SER A 132 -17.66 10.79 9.34
C SER A 132 -17.23 11.29 7.97
N GLU A 133 -16.84 12.55 7.84
CA GLU A 133 -16.32 13.17 6.62
C GLU A 133 -14.87 12.73 6.31
N GLY A 134 -14.18 12.19 7.32
CA GLY A 134 -12.82 11.66 7.16
C GLY A 134 -12.80 10.40 6.30
N ARG A 135 -11.77 10.26 5.45
CA ARG A 135 -11.54 8.99 4.74
C ARG A 135 -11.09 7.93 5.73
N THR A 136 -11.69 6.74 5.64
CA THR A 136 -11.31 5.60 6.48
C THR A 136 -9.89 5.12 6.12
N CYS A 137 -9.03 4.95 7.13
CA CYS A 137 -7.69 4.38 6.94
C CYS A 137 -7.72 2.87 6.61
N VAL A 138 -8.75 2.16 7.06
CA VAL A 138 -9.06 0.77 6.71
C VAL A 138 -10.52 0.69 6.32
N ALA A 139 -10.82 0.18 5.13
CA ALA A 139 -12.19 -0.05 4.66
C ALA A 139 -12.84 -1.23 5.41
N ALA A 140 -14.09 -1.56 5.08
CA ALA A 140 -14.83 -2.64 5.72
C ALA A 140 -14.06 -3.97 5.67
N LEU A 141 -13.91 -4.61 6.81
CA LEU A 141 -13.30 -5.94 6.93
C LEU A 141 -14.33 -7.06 6.81
N SER A 142 -15.62 -6.72 6.75
CA SER A 142 -16.75 -7.68 6.67
C SER A 142 -16.73 -8.73 7.78
N LEU A 143 -16.41 -8.31 9.01
CA LEU A 143 -16.31 -9.21 10.16
C LEU A 143 -17.70 -9.67 10.60
N ALA A 144 -17.89 -10.99 10.78
CA ALA A 144 -19.12 -11.54 11.33
C ALA A 144 -19.25 -11.28 12.83
N LYS A 145 -18.16 -11.23 13.56
CA LYS A 145 -18.07 -10.96 15.00
C LYS A 145 -16.73 -10.32 15.38
N LEU A 146 -16.70 -9.64 16.51
CA LEU A 146 -15.49 -8.96 16.99
C LEU A 146 -14.29 -9.91 17.19
N ALA A 147 -14.56 -11.18 17.53
CA ALA A 147 -13.50 -12.17 17.70
C ALA A 147 -12.69 -12.45 16.42
N ASP A 148 -13.29 -12.20 15.25
CA ASP A 148 -12.69 -12.42 13.92
C ASP A 148 -11.78 -11.24 13.49
N ALA A 149 -11.75 -10.15 14.28
CA ALA A 149 -10.93 -8.99 13.98
C ALA A 149 -9.43 -9.35 14.01
N PRO A 150 -8.63 -8.88 13.04
CA PRO A 150 -7.17 -9.03 13.07
C PRO A 150 -6.59 -8.49 14.37
N LYS A 151 -5.74 -9.28 15.02
CA LYS A 151 -5.17 -8.94 16.33
C LYS A 151 -3.69 -8.62 16.18
N PHE A 152 -3.28 -7.56 16.89
CA PHE A 152 -1.90 -7.08 16.90
C PHE A 152 -1.43 -6.86 18.33
N ARG A 153 -0.12 -7.05 18.53
CA ARG A 153 0.57 -6.72 19.77
C ARG A 153 1.36 -5.44 19.57
N ARG A 154 1.21 -4.48 20.49
CA ARG A 154 2.01 -3.27 20.47
C ARG A 154 3.46 -3.56 20.83
N LYS A 155 4.39 -3.16 19.98
CA LYS A 155 5.83 -3.32 20.15
C LYS A 155 6.52 -2.02 20.55
N ALA A 156 6.00 -0.90 20.07
CA ALA A 156 6.51 0.42 20.43
C ALA A 156 5.37 1.46 20.39
N ILE A 157 5.56 2.53 21.14
CA ILE A 157 4.73 3.72 21.11
C ILE A 157 5.63 4.93 21.36
N GLN A 158 5.43 6.00 20.62
CA GLN A 158 6.23 7.22 20.72
C GLN A 158 5.43 8.43 20.27
N VAL A 159 5.65 9.56 20.93
CA VAL A 159 5.20 10.87 20.46
C VAL A 159 6.22 11.38 19.42
N VAL A 160 5.74 11.75 18.25
CA VAL A 160 6.56 12.25 17.13
C VAL A 160 6.00 13.61 16.70
N GLY A 161 6.63 14.68 17.15
CA GLY A 161 6.05 16.02 17.03
C GLY A 161 4.76 16.13 17.85
N GLY A 162 3.65 16.46 17.19
CA GLY A 162 2.31 16.47 17.79
C GLY A 162 1.56 15.15 17.69
N ASP A 163 2.09 14.19 16.93
CA ASP A 163 1.42 12.93 16.60
C ASP A 163 1.84 11.80 17.52
N LEU A 164 0.99 10.76 17.59
CA LEU A 164 1.32 9.50 18.24
C LEU A 164 1.62 8.45 17.18
N TRP A 165 2.81 7.83 17.27
CA TRP A 165 3.20 6.69 16.47
C TRP A 165 3.19 5.40 17.29
N GLU A 166 2.63 4.35 16.72
CA GLU A 166 2.63 3.00 17.30
C GLU A 166 3.11 1.98 16.27
N ARG A 167 3.96 1.06 16.70
CA ARG A 167 4.32 -0.13 15.94
C ARG A 167 3.58 -1.33 16.52
N LEU A 168 2.87 -2.02 15.65
CA LEU A 168 2.07 -3.18 15.98
C LEU A 168 2.56 -4.38 15.15
N GLU A 169 2.68 -5.55 15.76
CA GLU A 169 2.97 -6.83 15.09
C GLU A 169 1.78 -7.76 15.20
N ARG A 170 1.50 -8.50 14.13
CA ARG A 170 0.45 -9.51 14.14
C ARG A 170 0.73 -10.59 15.19
N ILE A 171 -0.34 -11.09 15.83
CA ILE A 171 -0.28 -12.20 16.80
C ILE A 171 -0.64 -13.49 16.10
#